data_fad1832c00966fcea3651aeeaa89dfc3
#
_entry.id   fad1832c00966fcea3651aeeaa89dfc3
#
_cell.length_a   1.000
_cell.length_b   1.000
_cell.length_c   1.000
_cell.angle_alpha   90.00
_cell.angle_beta   90.00
_cell.angle_gamma   90.00
#
_symmetry.space_group_name_H-M   'P 1'
#
loop_
_entity.id
_entity.type
_entity.pdbx_description
1 polymer ?
#
loop_
_entity_poly.entity_id
_entity_poly.type
_entity_poly.pdbx_seq_one_letter_code
_entity_poly.pdbx_strand_id
1 'polypeptide(L)'
;MHTNKLNILILILFFCGCTVKDSDDDSVAYISDAQFNFHQDVNMLYVSAKVLPDAEGKILDNVIVEWYGTKEENAPDSLILKDNGMDGDIIAEDDIYTLKFQNDSTVINNTLGDDSGSVYINILAIYVGQTEKKSSSFKIGNIIPRIISIASPDTITRPSGATLSLHLVSATVFDADGLDNIKWVGFTSYHVEGDSMMNKGNYIYLYDDGSENIIYLPDITSGDVTSSDGTYSFKIPVFGSGNTDPEYQTKTGTFRWEFITQDKEDEYSLPTTHEVVIQ
;
A
#
# COMPACT_ATOMS: atom_id res chain seq x y z
N MET A 1 -11.94 -27.14 86.62
CA MET A 1 -12.67 -27.26 85.34
C MET A 1 -13.16 -25.89 84.98
N HIS A 2 -12.36 -25.13 84.17
CA HIS A 2 -12.71 -23.82 83.73
C HIS A 2 -13.12 -23.91 82.23
N THR A 3 -14.38 -23.61 81.94
CA THR A 3 -14.93 -23.53 80.64
C THR A 3 -14.79 -22.08 80.12
N ASN A 4 -13.86 -21.86 79.16
CA ASN A 4 -13.76 -20.63 78.45
C ASN A 4 -14.88 -20.50 77.43
N LYS A 5 -15.71 -19.45 77.53
CA LYS A 5 -16.68 -19.07 76.57
C LYS A 5 -16.01 -18.12 75.56
N LEU A 6 -15.87 -18.56 74.35
CA LEU A 6 -15.37 -17.74 73.18
C LEU A 6 -16.53 -16.89 72.64
N ASN A 7 -16.45 -15.59 72.87
CA ASN A 7 -17.37 -14.62 72.24
C ASN A 7 -16.92 -14.32 70.80
N ILE A 8 -17.68 -14.77 69.82
CA ILE A 8 -17.51 -14.43 68.43
C ILE A 8 -18.26 -13.13 68.18
N LEU A 9 -17.50 -12.05 67.95
CA LEU A 9 -18.01 -10.77 67.51
C LEU A 9 -18.19 -10.81 65.96
N ILE A 10 -19.42 -10.89 65.51
CA ILE A 10 -19.74 -10.81 64.05
C ILE A 10 -19.78 -9.33 63.65
N LEU A 11 -18.74 -8.91 62.89
CA LEU A 11 -18.68 -7.60 62.28
C LEU A 11 -19.48 -7.62 60.98
N ILE A 12 -20.67 -7.05 60.98
CA ILE A 12 -21.48 -6.89 59.77
C ILE A 12 -20.99 -5.64 59.06
N LEU A 13 -20.21 -5.81 57.96
CA LEU A 13 -19.83 -4.76 57.02
C LEU A 13 -21.01 -4.47 56.11
N PHE A 14 -21.66 -3.34 56.32
CA PHE A 14 -22.61 -2.78 55.37
C PHE A 14 -21.78 -2.22 54.16
N PHE A 15 -21.74 -2.95 53.06
CA PHE A 15 -21.37 -2.39 51.78
C PHE A 15 -22.50 -1.50 51.31
N CYS A 16 -22.33 -0.19 51.48
CA CYS A 16 -23.13 0.80 50.78
C CYS A 16 -22.67 0.80 49.32
N GLY A 17 -23.30 -0.02 48.49
CA GLY A 17 -23.08 -0.03 47.04
C GLY A 17 -23.64 1.28 46.50
N CYS A 18 -22.77 2.28 46.27
CA CYS A 18 -23.07 3.33 45.33
C CYS A 18 -23.17 2.68 43.94
N THR A 19 -24.39 2.43 43.48
CA THR A 19 -24.63 2.27 42.05
C THR A 19 -24.31 3.61 41.42
N VAL A 20 -23.10 3.73 40.83
CA VAL A 20 -22.88 4.73 39.80
C VAL A 20 -23.86 4.35 38.69
N LYS A 21 -24.93 5.13 38.54
CA LYS A 21 -25.64 5.14 37.28
C LYS A 21 -24.60 5.68 36.27
N ASP A 22 -24.06 4.79 35.42
CA ASP A 22 -23.62 5.23 34.14
C ASP A 22 -24.82 5.94 33.53
N SER A 23 -24.73 7.24 33.41
CA SER A 23 -25.58 7.98 32.50
C SER A 23 -25.17 7.47 31.13
N ASP A 24 -25.86 6.45 30.60
CA ASP A 24 -25.93 6.26 29.17
C ASP A 24 -26.34 7.61 28.63
N ASP A 25 -25.35 8.32 28.09
CA ASP A 25 -25.60 9.54 27.30
C ASP A 25 -26.19 9.01 25.98
N ASP A 26 -27.51 8.86 25.96
CA ASP A 26 -28.30 8.54 24.77
C ASP A 26 -28.27 9.74 23.79
N SER A 27 -27.08 10.37 23.62
CA SER A 27 -26.91 11.39 22.60
C SER A 27 -27.03 10.73 21.24
N VAL A 28 -28.05 11.10 20.51
CA VAL A 28 -28.27 10.61 19.14
C VAL A 28 -27.07 11.01 18.30
N ALA A 29 -26.33 10.03 17.79
CA ALA A 29 -25.22 10.29 16.88
C ALA A 29 -25.78 10.64 15.49
N TYR A 30 -25.81 11.91 15.17
CA TYR A 30 -26.30 12.40 13.85
C TYR A 30 -25.42 11.96 12.69
N ILE A 31 -24.12 11.69 12.95
CA ILE A 31 -23.14 11.18 11.99
C ILE A 31 -22.53 9.90 12.55
N SER A 32 -22.65 8.79 11.82
CA SER A 32 -22.08 7.49 12.21
C SER A 32 -21.36 6.86 11.02
N ASP A 33 -20.74 5.70 11.26
CA ASP A 33 -20.17 4.79 10.24
C ASP A 33 -19.31 5.49 9.18
N ALA A 34 -18.51 6.48 9.59
CA ALA A 34 -17.57 7.13 8.70
C ALA A 34 -16.54 6.11 8.20
N GLN A 35 -16.29 6.10 6.89
CA GLN A 35 -15.36 5.21 6.22
C GLN A 35 -14.45 5.99 5.28
N PHE A 36 -13.25 5.45 5.08
CA PHE A 36 -12.29 5.91 4.10
C PHE A 36 -11.67 4.71 3.39
N ASN A 37 -11.40 4.87 2.09
CA ASN A 37 -10.61 3.90 1.32
C ASN A 37 -9.79 4.62 0.25
N PHE A 38 -8.56 4.14 0.02
CA PHE A 38 -7.69 4.57 -1.05
C PHE A 38 -7.53 3.43 -2.07
N HIS A 39 -8.13 3.59 -3.24
CA HIS A 39 -8.00 2.68 -4.38
C HIS A 39 -6.77 3.09 -5.19
N GLN A 40 -5.61 2.55 -4.82
CA GLN A 40 -4.30 2.94 -5.36
C GLN A 40 -4.15 2.63 -6.84
N ASP A 41 -4.71 1.51 -7.31
CA ASP A 41 -4.67 1.04 -8.71
C ASP A 41 -5.27 2.05 -9.70
N VAL A 42 -6.26 2.82 -9.27
CA VAL A 42 -6.94 3.85 -10.06
C VAL A 42 -6.74 5.26 -9.50
N ASN A 43 -5.91 5.40 -8.45
CA ASN A 43 -5.60 6.64 -7.75
C ASN A 43 -6.85 7.42 -7.30
N MET A 44 -7.82 6.72 -6.70
CA MET A 44 -9.11 7.26 -6.28
C MET A 44 -9.28 7.18 -4.76
N LEU A 45 -9.77 8.24 -4.16
CA LEU A 45 -10.17 8.30 -2.77
C LEU A 45 -11.68 8.11 -2.65
N TYR A 46 -12.11 7.40 -1.62
CA TYR A 46 -13.50 7.15 -1.28
C TYR A 46 -13.74 7.54 0.18
N VAL A 47 -14.78 8.34 0.42
CA VAL A 47 -15.24 8.70 1.76
C VAL A 47 -16.74 8.48 1.83
N SER A 48 -17.21 7.90 2.93
CA SER A 48 -18.63 7.76 3.22
C SER A 48 -18.93 7.99 4.70
N ALA A 49 -20.18 8.37 4.99
CA ALA A 49 -20.70 8.40 6.34
C ALA A 49 -22.22 8.24 6.31
N LYS A 50 -22.77 7.59 7.34
CA LYS A 50 -24.21 7.59 7.57
C LYS A 50 -24.60 8.85 8.31
N VAL A 51 -25.57 9.60 7.78
CA VAL A 51 -26.04 10.88 8.34
C VAL A 51 -27.55 10.86 8.45
N LEU A 52 -28.08 11.17 9.63
CA LEU A 52 -29.52 11.22 9.83
C LEU A 52 -30.13 12.39 9.04
N PRO A 53 -31.27 12.19 8.35
CA PRO A 53 -31.90 13.22 7.54
C PRO A 53 -32.55 14.33 8.37
N ASP A 54 -32.74 14.13 9.67
CA ASP A 54 -33.33 15.06 10.61
C ASP A 54 -32.56 15.15 11.92
N ALA A 55 -32.33 16.35 12.42
CA ALA A 55 -31.73 16.62 13.71
C ALA A 55 -32.69 17.51 14.54
N GLU A 56 -33.40 16.90 15.47
CA GLU A 56 -34.34 17.60 16.36
C GLU A 56 -35.40 18.42 15.60
N GLY A 57 -35.94 17.90 14.50
CA GLY A 57 -36.89 18.56 13.62
C GLY A 57 -36.28 19.55 12.63
N LYS A 58 -34.95 19.57 12.48
CA LYS A 58 -34.22 20.35 11.48
C LYS A 58 -33.79 19.47 10.34
N ILE A 59 -34.24 19.78 9.14
CA ILE A 59 -33.99 19.00 7.93
C ILE A 59 -32.53 19.18 7.50
N LEU A 60 -31.88 18.10 7.10
CA LEU A 60 -30.54 18.08 6.51
C LEU A 60 -30.54 18.83 5.17
N ASP A 61 -29.63 19.78 5.03
CA ASP A 61 -29.43 20.59 3.82
C ASP A 61 -28.25 20.04 2.98
N ASN A 62 -27.13 19.71 3.64
CA ASN A 62 -25.92 19.28 2.95
C ASN A 62 -25.02 18.44 3.85
N VAL A 63 -24.21 17.56 3.24
CA VAL A 63 -23.13 16.82 3.91
C VAL A 63 -21.82 17.14 3.24
N ILE A 64 -20.83 17.57 4.03
CA ILE A 64 -19.51 17.97 3.54
C ILE A 64 -18.45 17.13 4.25
N VAL A 65 -17.42 16.70 3.51
CA VAL A 65 -16.17 16.26 4.09
C VAL A 65 -15.14 17.37 3.99
N GLU A 66 -14.50 17.69 5.11
CA GLU A 66 -13.26 18.45 5.17
C GLU A 66 -12.11 17.45 5.14
N TRP A 67 -11.39 17.38 4.03
CA TRP A 67 -10.29 16.48 3.80
C TRP A 67 -8.96 17.16 4.10
N TYR A 68 -8.17 16.63 5.04
CA TYR A 68 -6.89 17.20 5.50
C TYR A 68 -5.67 16.47 4.94
N GLY A 69 -5.86 15.33 4.24
CA GLY A 69 -4.75 14.45 3.87
C GLY A 69 -4.08 13.84 5.10
N THR A 70 -2.75 13.73 5.09
CA THR A 70 -1.97 13.08 6.16
C THR A 70 -1.59 14.01 7.32
N LYS A 71 -1.97 15.28 7.30
CA LYS A 71 -1.64 16.26 8.34
C LYS A 71 -2.88 17.02 8.79
N GLU A 72 -3.27 16.82 10.04
CA GLU A 72 -4.47 17.43 10.63
C GLU A 72 -4.42 18.98 10.64
N GLU A 73 -3.22 19.57 10.64
CA GLU A 73 -2.99 21.01 10.58
C GLU A 73 -3.12 21.66 9.20
N ASN A 74 -3.29 20.87 8.13
CA ASN A 74 -3.48 21.41 6.79
C ASN A 74 -4.77 22.22 6.69
N ALA A 75 -4.82 23.16 5.76
CA ALA A 75 -6.11 23.73 5.32
C ALA A 75 -6.91 22.66 4.59
N PRO A 76 -8.16 22.37 4.99
CA PRO A 76 -8.90 21.27 4.40
C PRO A 76 -9.41 21.58 2.98
N ASP A 77 -9.50 20.55 2.17
CA ASP A 77 -10.31 20.56 0.96
C ASP A 77 -11.76 20.24 1.36
N SER A 78 -12.70 21.10 0.97
CA SER A 78 -14.13 20.93 1.29
C SER A 78 -14.85 20.32 0.10
N LEU A 79 -15.38 19.10 0.28
CA LEU A 79 -16.02 18.32 -0.77
C LEU A 79 -17.42 17.89 -0.32
N ILE A 80 -18.37 17.86 -1.26
CA ILE A 80 -19.77 17.51 -0.99
C ILE A 80 -19.97 16.02 -1.15
N LEU A 81 -20.48 15.36 -0.10
CA LEU A 81 -20.94 13.97 -0.17
C LEU A 81 -22.41 13.95 -0.58
N LYS A 82 -22.80 12.91 -1.31
CA LYS A 82 -24.15 12.76 -1.86
C LYS A 82 -24.71 11.38 -1.53
N ASP A 83 -26.04 11.33 -1.43
CA ASP A 83 -26.84 10.12 -1.32
C ASP A 83 -27.81 10.09 -2.53
N ASN A 84 -27.28 9.75 -3.72
CA ASN A 84 -28.00 9.85 -4.99
C ASN A 84 -27.73 8.69 -5.97
N GLY A 85 -27.10 7.62 -5.51
CA GLY A 85 -26.75 6.47 -6.32
C GLY A 85 -25.63 6.71 -7.34
N MET A 86 -24.79 7.77 -7.15
CA MET A 86 -23.69 8.12 -8.07
C MET A 86 -22.41 8.50 -7.29
N ASP A 87 -21.29 8.62 -8.00
CA ASP A 87 -20.00 9.09 -7.45
C ASP A 87 -19.48 8.28 -6.25
N GLY A 88 -19.75 6.96 -6.26
CA GLY A 88 -19.37 6.05 -5.18
C GLY A 88 -20.54 5.63 -4.29
N ASP A 89 -21.64 6.34 -4.34
CA ASP A 89 -22.90 5.92 -3.73
C ASP A 89 -23.54 4.78 -4.54
N ILE A 90 -23.99 3.74 -3.83
CA ILE A 90 -24.55 2.52 -4.47
C ILE A 90 -26.07 2.56 -4.46
N ILE A 91 -26.67 3.11 -3.40
CA ILE A 91 -28.12 3.09 -3.20
C ILE A 91 -28.57 4.50 -2.79
N ALA A 92 -29.28 5.18 -3.68
CA ALA A 92 -29.84 6.49 -3.39
C ALA A 92 -30.84 6.44 -2.23
N GLU A 93 -30.85 7.48 -1.39
CA GLU A 93 -31.81 7.68 -0.31
C GLU A 93 -31.76 6.59 0.78
N ASP A 94 -30.52 6.10 1.10
CA ASP A 94 -30.30 5.13 2.18
C ASP A 94 -29.59 5.75 3.41
N ASP A 95 -29.48 7.09 3.44
CA ASP A 95 -28.80 7.90 4.45
C ASP A 95 -27.28 7.73 4.49
N ILE A 96 -26.67 7.03 3.50
CA ILE A 96 -25.23 6.89 3.36
C ILE A 96 -24.73 7.88 2.32
N TYR A 97 -24.14 8.96 2.79
CA TYR A 97 -23.56 10.01 1.96
C TYR A 97 -22.15 9.65 1.56
N THR A 98 -21.86 9.66 0.25
CA THR A 98 -20.56 9.22 -0.27
C THR A 98 -19.98 10.19 -1.27
N LEU A 99 -18.66 10.09 -1.47
CA LEU A 99 -17.95 10.69 -2.56
C LEU A 99 -16.73 9.83 -2.94
N LYS A 100 -16.61 9.55 -4.24
CA LYS A 100 -15.40 8.99 -4.86
C LYS A 100 -14.77 10.08 -5.72
N PHE A 101 -13.51 10.42 -5.47
CA PHE A 101 -12.83 11.53 -6.14
C PHE A 101 -11.38 11.20 -6.45
N GLN A 102 -10.83 11.90 -7.45
CA GLN A 102 -9.47 11.70 -7.92
C GLN A 102 -8.46 12.23 -6.89
N ASN A 103 -7.44 11.43 -6.58
CA ASN A 103 -6.32 11.85 -5.76
C ASN A 103 -5.27 12.58 -6.60
N ASP A 104 -5.60 13.77 -7.07
CA ASP A 104 -4.66 14.63 -7.81
C ASP A 104 -4.86 16.12 -7.49
N SER A 105 -3.82 16.92 -7.77
CA SER A 105 -3.77 18.34 -7.43
C SER A 105 -4.72 19.23 -8.23
N THR A 106 -5.43 18.69 -9.23
CA THR A 106 -6.49 19.42 -9.97
C THR A 106 -7.82 19.34 -9.26
N VAL A 107 -7.99 18.38 -8.33
CA VAL A 107 -9.22 18.14 -7.59
C VAL A 107 -9.09 18.56 -6.13
N ILE A 108 -7.97 18.22 -5.47
CA ILE A 108 -7.70 18.50 -4.07
C ILE A 108 -6.28 19.03 -3.89
N ASN A 109 -6.06 19.86 -2.83
CA ASN A 109 -4.71 20.32 -2.49
C ASN A 109 -3.93 19.29 -1.67
N ASN A 110 -4.62 18.55 -0.81
CA ASN A 110 -4.03 17.56 0.10
C ASN A 110 -4.02 16.18 -0.54
N THR A 111 -3.23 16.00 -1.60
CA THR A 111 -3.08 14.70 -2.27
C THR A 111 -2.27 13.74 -1.40
N LEU A 112 -2.62 12.45 -1.47
CA LEU A 112 -1.80 11.36 -0.95
C LEU A 112 -0.76 11.00 -2.02
N GLY A 113 0.47 11.43 -1.85
CA GLY A 113 1.56 11.05 -2.73
C GLY A 113 2.06 9.64 -2.40
N ASP A 114 3.28 9.57 -1.88
CA ASP A 114 3.89 8.36 -1.33
C ASP A 114 3.70 8.31 0.19
N ASP A 115 2.61 8.87 0.69
CA ASP A 115 2.33 8.96 2.12
C ASP A 115 1.83 7.63 2.67
N SER A 116 2.36 7.24 3.82
CA SER A 116 1.84 6.17 4.67
C SER A 116 1.28 6.75 5.97
N GLY A 117 0.67 5.92 6.80
CA GLY A 117 0.18 6.29 8.13
C GLY A 117 -1.31 6.61 8.15
N SER A 118 -1.69 7.79 8.65
CA SER A 118 -3.11 8.14 8.85
C SER A 118 -3.53 9.34 8.03
N VAL A 119 -4.77 9.33 7.60
CA VAL A 119 -5.48 10.48 7.03
C VAL A 119 -6.48 11.03 8.03
N TYR A 120 -6.79 12.32 7.90
CA TYR A 120 -7.69 13.06 8.80
C TYR A 120 -8.84 13.67 8.01
N ILE A 121 -10.04 13.47 8.50
CA ILE A 121 -11.27 14.06 7.93
C ILE A 121 -12.19 14.60 9.01
N ASN A 122 -12.98 15.61 8.66
CA ASN A 122 -14.18 15.95 9.38
C ASN A 122 -15.39 15.78 8.47
N ILE A 123 -16.42 15.13 8.95
CA ILE A 123 -17.73 15.10 8.30
C ILE A 123 -18.61 16.19 8.97
N LEU A 124 -19.17 17.05 8.14
CA LEU A 124 -20.09 18.11 8.56
C LEU A 124 -21.48 17.80 8.01
N ALA A 125 -22.43 17.56 8.88
CA ALA A 125 -23.85 17.49 8.54
C ALA A 125 -24.48 18.87 8.78
N ILE A 126 -24.89 19.55 7.73
CA ILE A 126 -25.45 20.90 7.77
C ILE A 126 -26.96 20.79 7.74
N TYR A 127 -27.59 21.12 8.86
CA TYR A 127 -29.02 21.21 9.00
C TYR A 127 -29.46 22.68 8.98
N VAL A 128 -30.74 22.94 8.80
CA VAL A 128 -31.26 24.29 8.83
C VAL A 128 -31.04 24.92 10.23
N GLY A 129 -30.07 25.81 10.32
CA GLY A 129 -29.73 26.54 11.55
C GLY A 129 -28.82 25.78 12.54
N GLN A 130 -28.24 24.62 12.14
CA GLN A 130 -27.33 23.82 12.98
C GLN A 130 -26.32 23.07 12.09
N THR A 131 -25.13 22.89 12.61
CA THR A 131 -24.11 22.03 11.96
C THR A 131 -23.58 21.04 12.99
N GLU A 132 -23.65 19.77 12.64
CA GLU A 132 -23.04 18.70 13.40
C GLU A 132 -21.72 18.31 12.76
N LYS A 133 -20.71 18.00 13.59
CA LYS A 133 -19.36 17.66 13.14
C LYS A 133 -18.89 16.36 13.76
N LYS A 134 -18.30 15.50 12.94
CA LYS A 134 -17.58 14.30 13.39
C LYS A 134 -16.19 14.29 12.81
N SER A 135 -15.17 14.33 13.67
CA SER A 135 -13.78 14.12 13.30
C SER A 135 -13.46 12.64 13.30
N SER A 136 -12.69 12.20 12.31
CA SER A 136 -12.25 10.81 12.17
C SER A 136 -10.86 10.74 11.57
N SER A 137 -10.12 9.71 11.93
CA SER A 137 -8.85 9.38 11.29
C SER A 137 -8.85 7.91 10.85
N PHE A 138 -8.19 7.63 9.73
CA PHE A 138 -8.11 6.30 9.16
C PHE A 138 -6.67 6.02 8.75
N LYS A 139 -6.23 4.77 8.88
CA LYS A 139 -4.98 4.34 8.28
C LYS A 139 -5.13 4.21 6.78
N ILE A 140 -4.12 4.63 6.02
CA ILE A 140 -4.10 4.51 4.56
C ILE A 140 -4.09 3.04 4.15
N GLY A 141 -3.50 2.18 4.94
CA GLY A 141 -3.30 0.76 4.64
C GLY A 141 -1.93 0.51 4.04
N ASN A 142 -1.73 -0.66 3.44
CA ASN A 142 -0.51 -1.01 2.72
C ASN A 142 -0.36 -0.14 1.47
N ILE A 143 0.85 0.39 1.23
CA ILE A 143 1.17 1.14 0.02
C ILE A 143 1.88 0.20 -0.96
N ILE A 144 1.30 0.06 -2.14
CA ILE A 144 1.86 -0.79 -3.20
C ILE A 144 3.25 -0.29 -3.59
N PRO A 145 4.26 -1.16 -3.57
CA PRO A 145 5.63 -0.78 -3.92
C PRO A 145 5.76 -0.38 -5.38
N ARG A 146 6.81 0.34 -5.74
CA ARG A 146 7.06 0.73 -7.14
C ARG A 146 8.53 0.65 -7.51
N ILE A 147 8.79 0.41 -8.79
CA ILE A 147 10.14 0.50 -9.36
C ILE A 147 10.38 1.95 -9.77
N ILE A 148 11.43 2.57 -9.21
CA ILE A 148 11.80 3.96 -9.47
C ILE A 148 12.65 4.08 -10.73
N SER A 149 13.59 3.15 -10.89
CA SER A 149 14.52 3.15 -12.02
C SER A 149 15.09 1.77 -12.29
N ILE A 150 15.51 1.57 -13.53
CA ILE A 150 16.24 0.38 -13.98
C ILE A 150 17.59 0.83 -14.51
N ALA A 151 18.66 0.15 -14.09
CA ALA A 151 19.99 0.30 -14.64
C ALA A 151 20.41 -1.03 -15.30
N SER A 152 20.50 -1.04 -16.60
CA SER A 152 20.84 -2.20 -17.42
C SER A 152 21.53 -1.75 -18.71
N PRO A 153 22.44 -2.54 -19.28
CA PRO A 153 22.95 -2.28 -20.62
C PRO A 153 21.83 -2.36 -21.68
N ASP A 154 21.74 -1.39 -22.57
CA ASP A 154 20.82 -1.46 -23.73
C ASP A 154 21.29 -2.48 -24.77
N THR A 155 22.59 -2.76 -24.81
CA THR A 155 23.22 -3.70 -25.76
C THR A 155 24.25 -4.56 -25.04
N ILE A 156 24.18 -5.85 -25.27
CA ILE A 156 25.11 -6.84 -24.75
C ILE A 156 25.72 -7.62 -25.92
N THR A 157 27.04 -7.68 -25.97
CA THR A 157 27.74 -8.53 -26.95
C THR A 157 27.90 -9.93 -26.39
N ARG A 158 27.33 -10.94 -27.07
CA ARG A 158 27.46 -12.34 -26.70
C ARG A 158 28.91 -12.78 -26.93
N PRO A 159 29.58 -13.42 -25.94
CA PRO A 159 30.95 -13.90 -26.12
C PRO A 159 31.04 -14.94 -27.24
N SER A 160 32.19 -14.99 -27.88
CA SER A 160 32.56 -16.08 -28.78
C SER A 160 33.13 -17.28 -27.97
N GLY A 161 32.96 -18.50 -28.48
CA GLY A 161 33.47 -19.69 -27.82
C GLY A 161 32.62 -20.17 -26.63
N ALA A 162 33.10 -21.13 -25.88
CA ALA A 162 32.43 -21.74 -24.72
C ALA A 162 32.76 -20.95 -23.44
N THR A 163 32.51 -19.67 -23.45
CA THR A 163 32.74 -18.76 -22.32
C THR A 163 31.45 -18.10 -21.89
N LEU A 164 31.45 -17.36 -20.79
CA LEU A 164 30.37 -16.53 -20.36
C LEU A 164 30.85 -15.11 -20.00
N SER A 165 29.98 -14.14 -20.13
CA SER A 165 30.14 -12.79 -19.58
C SER A 165 29.04 -12.48 -18.58
N LEU A 166 29.36 -11.67 -17.57
CA LEU A 166 28.40 -11.23 -16.55
C LEU A 166 28.07 -9.77 -16.78
N HIS A 167 26.77 -9.45 -16.77
CA HIS A 167 26.29 -8.09 -16.99
C HIS A 167 25.40 -7.68 -15.81
N LEU A 168 25.77 -6.58 -15.15
CA LEU A 168 25.01 -6.06 -14.01
C LEU A 168 23.68 -5.49 -14.50
N VAL A 169 22.62 -5.89 -13.83
CA VAL A 169 21.25 -5.36 -13.97
C VAL A 169 20.79 -4.97 -12.58
N SER A 170 20.23 -3.78 -12.43
CA SER A 170 19.73 -3.29 -11.15
C SER A 170 18.38 -2.61 -11.32
N ALA A 171 17.58 -2.71 -10.28
CA ALA A 171 16.33 -1.97 -10.13
C ALA A 171 16.31 -1.27 -8.77
N THR A 172 16.03 0.04 -8.76
CA THR A 172 15.80 0.77 -7.51
C THR A 172 14.31 0.77 -7.22
N VAL A 173 13.95 0.41 -6.00
CA VAL A 173 12.56 0.23 -5.54
C VAL A 173 12.26 1.22 -4.42
N PHE A 174 11.03 1.64 -4.35
CA PHE A 174 10.49 2.45 -3.27
C PHE A 174 9.23 1.79 -2.73
N ASP A 175 9.10 1.80 -1.40
CA ASP A 175 7.91 1.43 -0.66
C ASP A 175 7.72 2.44 0.47
N ALA A 176 6.54 3.06 0.55
CA ALA A 176 6.25 4.06 1.58
C ALA A 176 6.14 3.47 2.98
N ASP A 177 5.81 2.17 3.08
CA ASP A 177 5.79 1.42 4.33
C ASP A 177 7.18 0.95 4.77
N GLY A 178 8.18 1.19 3.93
CA GLY A 178 9.60 0.93 4.16
C GLY A 178 10.15 -0.21 3.31
N LEU A 179 11.47 -0.15 3.03
CA LEU A 179 12.16 -1.17 2.21
C LEU A 179 12.08 -2.58 2.84
N ASP A 180 11.97 -2.66 4.17
CA ASP A 180 11.76 -3.93 4.87
C ASP A 180 10.45 -4.62 4.48
N ASN A 181 9.50 -3.91 3.90
CA ASN A 181 8.24 -4.47 3.40
C ASN A 181 8.41 -5.19 2.06
N ILE A 182 9.45 -4.89 1.29
CA ILE A 182 9.72 -5.58 0.03
C ILE A 182 9.99 -7.06 0.27
N LYS A 183 9.27 -7.92 -0.43
CA LYS A 183 9.40 -9.38 -0.37
C LYS A 183 10.41 -9.89 -1.39
N TRP A 184 10.35 -9.37 -2.60
CA TRP A 184 11.29 -9.68 -3.68
C TRP A 184 11.17 -8.68 -4.84
N VAL A 185 12.24 -8.59 -5.62
CA VAL A 185 12.33 -7.85 -6.89
C VAL A 185 12.82 -8.79 -7.96
N GLY A 186 12.27 -8.70 -9.17
CA GLY A 186 12.69 -9.55 -10.28
C GLY A 186 12.15 -9.09 -11.61
N PHE A 187 12.55 -9.79 -12.68
CA PHE A 187 12.03 -9.52 -14.01
C PHE A 187 11.80 -10.81 -14.79
N THR A 188 10.87 -10.77 -15.73
CA THR A 188 10.74 -11.78 -16.78
C THR A 188 11.43 -11.31 -18.05
N SER A 189 11.84 -12.23 -18.90
CA SER A 189 12.52 -11.92 -20.16
C SER A 189 11.78 -12.56 -21.33
N TYR A 190 11.37 -11.73 -22.28
CA TYR A 190 10.69 -12.16 -23.51
C TYR A 190 11.58 -11.89 -24.72
N HIS A 191 11.85 -12.93 -25.52
CA HIS A 191 12.63 -12.83 -26.76
C HIS A 191 11.69 -12.45 -27.91
N VAL A 192 11.85 -11.25 -28.45
CA VAL A 192 10.92 -10.64 -29.42
C VAL A 192 10.89 -11.43 -30.74
N GLU A 193 12.04 -11.68 -31.35
CA GLU A 193 12.14 -12.36 -32.64
C GLU A 193 11.73 -13.87 -32.55
N GLY A 194 11.87 -14.46 -31.40
CA GLY A 194 11.51 -15.86 -31.16
C GLY A 194 10.12 -16.05 -30.58
N ASP A 195 9.37 -14.98 -30.32
CA ASP A 195 8.04 -14.99 -29.72
C ASP A 195 7.95 -15.96 -28.53
N SER A 196 8.88 -15.81 -27.58
CA SER A 196 9.00 -16.80 -26.49
C SER A 196 9.52 -16.19 -25.20
N MET A 197 8.92 -16.63 -24.10
CA MET A 197 9.44 -16.35 -22.77
C MET A 197 10.75 -17.11 -22.54
N MET A 198 11.74 -16.41 -22.00
CA MET A 198 12.97 -17.02 -21.51
C MET A 198 12.74 -17.59 -20.11
N ASN A 199 13.65 -18.43 -19.65
CA ASN A 199 13.56 -19.08 -18.33
C ASN A 199 12.17 -19.71 -18.05
N LYS A 200 11.49 -20.19 -19.11
CA LYS A 200 10.12 -20.76 -19.03
C LYS A 200 9.09 -19.80 -18.42
N GLY A 201 9.33 -18.48 -18.51
CA GLY A 201 8.49 -17.46 -17.91
C GLY A 201 8.71 -17.24 -16.40
N ASN A 202 9.68 -17.92 -15.79
CA ASN A 202 10.00 -17.68 -14.39
C ASN A 202 10.76 -16.37 -14.21
N TYR A 203 10.58 -15.75 -13.06
CA TYR A 203 11.31 -14.55 -12.70
C TYR A 203 12.81 -14.81 -12.54
N ILE A 204 13.60 -13.84 -12.95
CA ILE A 204 15.02 -13.71 -12.62
C ILE A 204 15.06 -12.71 -11.47
N TYR A 205 15.42 -13.20 -10.27
CA TYR A 205 15.42 -12.38 -9.07
C TYR A 205 16.65 -11.49 -8.97
N LEU A 206 16.45 -10.29 -8.42
CA LEU A 206 17.48 -9.35 -8.03
C LEU A 206 17.62 -9.34 -6.51
N TYR A 207 18.77 -8.95 -6.00
CA TYR A 207 19.13 -9.03 -4.58
C TYR A 207 19.69 -7.69 -4.09
N ASP A 208 19.27 -7.28 -2.89
CA ASP A 208 19.77 -6.11 -2.16
C ASP A 208 20.55 -6.62 -0.94
N ASP A 209 21.73 -7.23 -1.21
CA ASP A 209 22.49 -8.00 -0.24
C ASP A 209 23.95 -7.52 -0.07
N GLY A 210 24.33 -6.40 -0.68
CA GLY A 210 25.72 -5.90 -0.65
C GLY A 210 26.73 -6.87 -1.23
N SER A 211 26.31 -7.80 -2.08
CA SER A 211 27.13 -8.90 -2.61
C SER A 211 27.69 -9.84 -1.54
N GLU A 212 27.05 -9.94 -0.38
CA GLU A 212 27.50 -10.81 0.71
C GLU A 212 27.26 -12.30 0.42
N ASN A 213 26.28 -12.62 -0.46
CA ASN A 213 25.91 -13.98 -0.77
C ASN A 213 26.44 -14.42 -2.14
N ILE A 214 26.94 -15.65 -2.22
CA ILE A 214 27.28 -16.30 -3.49
C ILE A 214 25.99 -16.86 -4.09
N ILE A 215 25.58 -16.31 -5.24
CA ILE A 215 24.38 -16.73 -5.96
C ILE A 215 24.68 -17.97 -6.82
N TYR A 216 25.85 -18.00 -7.51
CA TYR A 216 26.33 -19.14 -8.27
C TYR A 216 27.77 -19.45 -7.93
N LEU A 217 28.05 -20.74 -7.73
CA LEU A 217 29.41 -21.24 -7.48
C LEU A 217 30.32 -21.01 -8.70
N PRO A 218 31.62 -20.70 -8.48
CA PRO A 218 32.28 -20.68 -7.16
C PRO A 218 32.16 -19.33 -6.42
N ASP A 219 31.91 -18.21 -7.12
CA ASP A 219 32.11 -16.87 -6.55
C ASP A 219 31.23 -15.76 -7.17
N ILE A 220 30.16 -16.11 -7.91
CA ILE A 220 29.29 -15.15 -8.54
C ILE A 220 28.29 -14.62 -7.48
N THR A 221 28.43 -13.32 -7.12
CA THR A 221 27.53 -12.57 -6.25
C THR A 221 26.50 -11.80 -7.08
N SER A 222 25.53 -11.19 -6.41
CA SER A 222 24.51 -10.32 -7.03
C SER A 222 25.12 -9.14 -7.79
N GLY A 223 26.20 -8.58 -7.29
CA GLY A 223 26.81 -7.34 -7.78
C GLY A 223 26.22 -6.10 -7.14
N ASP A 224 25.33 -6.29 -6.17
CA ASP A 224 24.84 -5.23 -5.33
C ASP A 224 26.00 -4.60 -4.54
N VAL A 225 25.90 -3.29 -4.26
CA VAL A 225 26.99 -2.53 -3.61
C VAL A 225 26.71 -2.31 -2.14
N THR A 226 25.46 -2.06 -1.78
CA THR A 226 25.08 -1.67 -0.42
C THR A 226 23.79 -2.38 -0.02
N SER A 227 23.88 -3.28 0.93
CA SER A 227 22.74 -4.03 1.44
C SER A 227 21.67 -3.10 2.01
N SER A 228 20.41 -3.40 1.71
CA SER A 228 19.22 -2.73 2.25
C SER A 228 19.12 -1.24 1.88
N ASP A 229 19.63 -0.85 0.70
CA ASP A 229 19.51 0.53 0.21
C ASP A 229 18.36 0.72 -0.80
N GLY A 230 17.63 -0.36 -1.12
CA GLY A 230 16.53 -0.39 -2.08
C GLY A 230 16.98 -0.57 -3.53
N THR A 231 18.28 -0.81 -3.77
CA THR A 231 18.83 -1.10 -5.10
C THR A 231 19.12 -2.59 -5.23
N TYR A 232 18.22 -3.29 -5.85
CA TYR A 232 18.30 -4.73 -6.08
C TYR A 232 19.08 -5.02 -7.35
N SER A 233 20.08 -5.91 -7.28
CA SER A 233 21.00 -6.17 -8.37
C SER A 233 21.17 -7.65 -8.67
N PHE A 234 21.57 -7.97 -9.92
CA PHE A 234 22.00 -9.30 -10.32
C PHE A 234 22.94 -9.24 -11.52
N LYS A 235 24.00 -10.05 -11.49
CA LYS A 235 24.92 -10.25 -12.63
C LYS A 235 24.41 -11.36 -13.52
N ILE A 236 23.61 -11.00 -14.54
CA ILE A 236 23.08 -12.00 -15.47
C ILE A 236 24.20 -12.65 -16.29
N PRO A 237 24.20 -13.97 -16.41
CA PRO A 237 25.16 -14.67 -17.28
C PRO A 237 24.70 -14.64 -18.75
N VAL A 238 25.60 -14.26 -19.64
CA VAL A 238 25.42 -14.37 -21.09
C VAL A 238 26.40 -15.38 -21.61
N PHE A 239 25.90 -16.53 -22.04
CA PHE A 239 26.69 -17.68 -22.50
C PHE A 239 27.06 -17.54 -23.97
N GLY A 240 28.29 -17.85 -24.27
CA GLY A 240 28.87 -17.73 -25.61
C GLY A 240 28.34 -18.73 -26.61
N SER A 241 28.55 -18.41 -27.90
CA SER A 241 28.07 -19.19 -29.04
C SER A 241 28.78 -20.55 -29.24
N GLY A 242 29.90 -20.78 -28.58
CA GLY A 242 30.68 -22.01 -28.70
C GLY A 242 30.32 -23.10 -27.69
N ASN A 243 29.34 -22.88 -26.80
CA ASN A 243 28.86 -23.94 -25.91
C ASN A 243 28.20 -25.06 -26.75
N THR A 244 28.50 -26.30 -26.41
CA THR A 244 27.95 -27.47 -27.12
C THR A 244 26.52 -27.79 -26.70
N ASP A 245 26.13 -27.40 -25.49
CA ASP A 245 24.79 -27.55 -24.97
C ASP A 245 23.94 -26.31 -25.32
N PRO A 246 22.85 -26.45 -26.05
CA PRO A 246 21.98 -25.32 -26.42
C PRO A 246 21.39 -24.56 -25.22
N GLU A 247 21.23 -25.20 -24.05
CA GLU A 247 20.76 -24.53 -22.82
C GLU A 247 21.76 -23.51 -22.28
N TYR A 248 23.07 -23.70 -22.60
CA TYR A 248 24.14 -22.76 -22.26
C TYR A 248 24.55 -21.88 -23.45
N GLN A 249 23.65 -21.62 -24.38
CA GLN A 249 23.81 -20.64 -25.44
C GLN A 249 22.77 -19.56 -25.31
N THR A 250 23.17 -18.33 -24.95
CA THR A 250 22.25 -17.20 -24.94
C THR A 250 21.83 -16.89 -26.37
N LYS A 251 20.53 -16.77 -26.63
CA LYS A 251 20.00 -16.32 -27.93
C LYS A 251 20.44 -14.89 -28.21
N THR A 252 20.57 -14.55 -29.49
CA THR A 252 20.75 -13.16 -29.95
C THR A 252 19.40 -12.58 -30.38
N GLY A 253 19.27 -11.25 -30.39
CA GLY A 253 18.08 -10.54 -30.77
C GLY A 253 17.65 -9.54 -29.70
N THR A 254 16.43 -9.04 -29.83
CA THR A 254 15.81 -8.09 -28.90
C THR A 254 15.10 -8.84 -27.77
N PHE A 255 15.34 -8.42 -26.56
CA PHE A 255 14.68 -8.94 -25.36
C PHE A 255 13.93 -7.80 -24.70
N ARG A 256 12.69 -8.05 -24.36
CA ARG A 256 11.89 -7.17 -23.50
C ARG A 256 11.87 -7.76 -22.09
N TRP A 257 12.47 -7.05 -21.16
CA TRP A 257 12.48 -7.38 -19.75
C TRP A 257 11.38 -6.59 -19.05
N GLU A 258 10.54 -7.30 -18.30
CA GLU A 258 9.46 -6.72 -17.53
C GLU A 258 9.75 -6.92 -16.05
N PHE A 259 10.11 -5.80 -15.40
CA PHE A 259 10.47 -5.74 -13.99
C PHE A 259 9.23 -5.54 -13.14
N ILE A 260 9.19 -6.24 -12.02
CA ILE A 260 8.13 -6.17 -11.02
C ILE A 260 8.72 -6.38 -9.62
N THR A 261 8.07 -5.83 -8.62
CA THR A 261 8.35 -6.11 -7.20
C THR A 261 7.08 -6.54 -6.49
N GLN A 262 7.23 -7.34 -5.45
CA GLN A 262 6.15 -7.77 -4.55
C GLN A 262 6.51 -7.41 -3.12
N ASP A 263 5.55 -6.92 -2.36
CA ASP A 263 5.67 -6.67 -0.92
C ASP A 263 5.30 -7.90 -0.08
N LYS A 264 5.34 -7.76 1.25
CA LYS A 264 5.02 -8.82 2.21
C LYS A 264 3.51 -9.07 2.37
N GLU A 265 2.70 -8.13 1.93
CA GLU A 265 1.24 -8.22 1.85
C GLU A 265 0.76 -8.87 0.54
N ASP A 266 1.70 -9.36 -0.28
CA ASP A 266 1.46 -10.02 -1.56
C ASP A 266 0.93 -9.09 -2.68
N GLU A 267 1.06 -7.78 -2.54
CA GLU A 267 0.73 -6.81 -3.58
C GLU A 267 1.90 -6.57 -4.53
N TYR A 268 1.58 -6.32 -5.81
CA TYR A 268 2.57 -6.18 -6.89
C TYR A 268 2.64 -4.75 -7.39
N SER A 269 3.86 -4.27 -7.68
CA SER A 269 4.04 -3.03 -8.42
C SER A 269 3.45 -3.11 -9.81
N LEU A 270 3.20 -1.95 -10.41
CA LEU A 270 3.03 -1.90 -11.87
C LEU A 270 4.35 -2.34 -12.54
N PRO A 271 4.25 -3.09 -13.67
CA PRO A 271 5.44 -3.54 -14.38
C PRO A 271 6.16 -2.36 -15.06
N THR A 272 7.50 -2.38 -15.00
CA THR A 272 8.37 -1.44 -15.70
C THR A 272 9.17 -2.18 -16.75
N THR A 273 9.11 -1.74 -17.98
CA THR A 273 9.73 -2.44 -19.13
C THR A 273 11.07 -1.83 -19.50
N HIS A 274 12.04 -2.69 -19.85
CA HIS A 274 13.32 -2.31 -20.44
C HIS A 274 13.66 -3.22 -21.61
N GLU A 275 14.17 -2.66 -22.73
CA GLU A 275 14.58 -3.44 -23.89
C GLU A 275 16.10 -3.58 -23.93
N VAL A 276 16.58 -4.79 -24.24
CA VAL A 276 18.00 -5.14 -24.34
C VAL A 276 18.25 -5.87 -25.65
N VAL A 277 19.26 -5.46 -26.39
CA VAL A 277 19.71 -6.14 -27.61
C VAL A 277 20.93 -6.99 -27.28
N ILE A 278 20.86 -8.32 -27.52
CA ILE A 278 21.99 -9.24 -27.42
C ILE A 278 22.46 -9.57 -28.85
N GLN A 279 23.71 -9.25 -29.18
CA GLN A 279 24.28 -9.39 -30.51
C GLN A 279 25.60 -10.18 -30.54
#